data_a9df1f1a433242154f5ae3e999700d72
#
_entry.id   a9df1f1a433242154f5ae3e999700d72
#
_cell.length_a   1.000
_cell.length_b   1.000
_cell.length_c   1.000
_cell.angle_alpha   90.00
_cell.angle_beta   90.00
_cell.angle_gamma   90.00
#
_symmetry.space_group_name_H-M   'P 1'
#
loop_
_entity.id
_entity.type
_entity.pdbx_description
1 polymer ?
#
loop_
_entity_poly.entity_id
_entity_poly.type
_entity_poly.pdbx_seq_one_letter_code
_entity_poly.pdbx_strand_id
1 'polypeptide(L)'
;MEGNFPLDGKNRRLRLWRIPVFLSGAFLIGLCGFLRAVDSQTGSELVVLLLMGVVFCLAAVLSGLYNRKGYICLKNGRIQARYHWLGRLDCAIEDIAFVLPQINTLTILLKSGRRHIITGVENSWLLSRLIRRRLYAAERELPDSLRQELNLAKAKRAKTLTWVVCGTAMLFVNILLTVLLTGGRELHEFSRSDWYRFLGMGFWELFLLVALLGVANQCGKQLLTLEVLRYRLRGALIAFTPLPTNHVRRVYTDENNSGRVVVCGFPNSKSVYYCVQEFSADEKLETVYSSQIFASRKELPEDAFSGLMDISFLFPKV
;
A
#
# COMPACT_ATOMS: atom_id res chain seq x y z
N MET A 1 3.31 19.51 -17.22
CA MET A 1 3.88 20.02 -15.96
C MET A 1 5.01 19.08 -15.56
N GLU A 2 6.19 19.60 -15.49
CA GLU A 2 7.35 18.93 -14.92
C GLU A 2 7.51 19.45 -13.49
N GLY A 3 7.80 18.60 -12.54
CA GLY A 3 7.94 19.01 -11.14
C GLY A 3 8.96 18.17 -10.41
N ASN A 4 9.73 18.84 -9.57
CA ASN A 4 10.63 18.19 -8.64
C ASN A 4 10.02 18.30 -7.25
N PHE A 5 9.69 17.17 -6.64
CA PHE A 5 9.05 17.09 -5.33
C PHE A 5 10.10 16.61 -4.32
N PRO A 6 10.66 17.49 -3.50
CA PRO A 6 11.56 17.08 -2.45
C PRO A 6 10.80 16.20 -1.43
N LEU A 7 11.44 15.12 -1.02
CA LEU A 7 10.94 14.33 0.09
C LEU A 7 11.36 14.99 1.39
N ASP A 8 10.39 15.45 2.16
CA ASP A 8 10.69 16.06 3.44
C ASP A 8 11.09 14.99 4.45
N GLY A 9 12.31 15.12 4.94
CA GLY A 9 12.84 14.25 5.97
C GLY A 9 12.19 14.51 7.33
N LYS A 10 10.85 14.60 7.42
CA LYS A 10 10.08 14.83 8.65
C LYS A 10 10.20 13.74 9.71
N ASN A 11 11.10 12.79 9.55
CA ASN A 11 11.54 11.96 10.65
C ASN A 11 12.54 12.70 11.58
N ARG A 12 12.25 13.99 11.87
CA ARG A 12 12.98 14.76 12.89
C ARG A 12 13.00 14.02 14.24
N ARG A 13 11.90 13.34 14.59
CA ARG A 13 11.82 12.48 15.79
C ARG A 13 12.75 11.27 15.69
N LEU A 14 12.79 10.57 14.58
CA LEU A 14 13.74 9.47 14.37
C LEU A 14 15.21 9.94 14.35
N ARG A 15 15.49 11.16 13.88
CA ARG A 15 16.84 11.74 14.01
C ARG A 15 17.24 11.96 15.45
N LEU A 16 16.33 12.43 16.30
CA LEU A 16 16.61 12.65 17.72
C LEU A 16 16.84 11.35 18.48
N TRP A 17 16.15 10.27 18.11
CA TRP A 17 16.31 8.96 18.74
C TRP A 17 17.60 8.22 18.32
N ARG A 18 18.22 8.57 17.20
CA ARG A 18 19.47 7.92 16.75
C ARG A 18 20.64 8.17 17.67
N ILE A 19 20.79 9.41 18.14
CA ILE A 19 21.90 9.81 19.01
C ILE A 19 21.84 9.00 20.31
N PRO A 20 20.73 8.99 21.08
CA PRO A 20 20.64 8.20 22.28
C PRO A 20 20.78 6.69 22.03
N VAL A 21 20.22 6.14 20.94
CA VAL A 21 20.37 4.72 20.59
C VAL A 21 21.83 4.37 20.30
N PHE A 22 22.54 5.21 19.52
CA PHE A 22 23.96 5.02 19.24
C PHE A 22 24.81 5.12 20.50
N LEU A 23 24.56 6.15 21.35
CA LEU A 23 25.26 6.33 22.62
C LEU A 23 25.02 5.17 23.59
N SER A 24 23.78 4.66 23.66
CA SER A 24 23.46 3.47 24.46
C SER A 24 24.24 2.23 23.99
N GLY A 25 24.32 2.04 22.66
CA GLY A 25 25.11 0.94 22.07
C GLY A 25 26.61 1.07 22.38
N ALA A 26 27.14 2.28 22.16
CA ALA A 26 28.57 2.57 22.47
C ALA A 26 28.90 2.41 23.98
N PHE A 27 27.96 2.85 24.84
CA PHE A 27 28.10 2.66 26.30
C PHE A 27 28.11 1.19 26.68
N LEU A 28 27.21 0.36 26.10
CA LEU A 28 27.20 -1.08 26.36
C LEU A 28 28.51 -1.76 25.92
N ILE A 29 29.05 -1.40 24.78
CA ILE A 29 30.32 -1.92 24.27
C ILE A 29 31.45 -1.49 25.20
N GLY A 30 31.50 -0.22 25.64
CA GLY A 30 32.51 0.30 26.57
C GLY A 30 32.42 -0.38 27.95
N LEU A 31 31.20 -0.60 28.44
CA LEU A 31 30.96 -1.32 29.70
C LEU A 31 31.46 -2.77 29.64
N CYS A 32 31.23 -3.46 28.52
CA CYS A 32 31.76 -4.80 28.30
C CYS A 32 33.29 -4.82 28.33
N GLY A 33 33.95 -3.84 27.69
CA GLY A 33 35.39 -3.72 27.71
C GLY A 33 35.93 -3.47 29.12
N PHE A 34 35.26 -2.60 29.89
CA PHE A 34 35.61 -2.32 31.28
C PHE A 34 35.45 -3.55 32.21
N LEU A 35 34.29 -4.23 32.11
CA LEU A 35 34.02 -5.42 32.93
C LEU A 35 35.01 -6.55 32.63
N ARG A 36 35.38 -6.74 31.35
CA ARG A 36 36.40 -7.72 30.98
C ARG A 36 37.80 -7.39 31.51
N ALA A 37 38.10 -6.11 31.68
CA ALA A 37 39.37 -5.67 32.23
C ALA A 37 39.43 -5.85 33.75
N VAL A 38 38.28 -5.80 34.43
CA VAL A 38 38.17 -5.93 35.92
C VAL A 38 37.98 -7.38 36.33
N ASP A 39 37.24 -8.19 35.59
CA ASP A 39 36.95 -9.58 35.97
C ASP A 39 37.10 -10.52 34.77
N SER A 40 38.06 -11.45 34.86
CA SER A 40 38.39 -12.37 33.77
C SER A 40 37.47 -13.59 33.67
N GLN A 41 36.51 -13.78 34.60
CA GLN A 41 35.69 -14.99 34.69
C GLN A 41 34.28 -14.90 34.09
N THR A 42 33.82 -13.73 33.68
CA THR A 42 32.46 -13.57 33.16
C THR A 42 32.42 -13.78 31.62
N GLY A 43 32.12 -15.01 31.16
CA GLY A 43 32.16 -15.32 29.73
C GLY A 43 30.86 -15.03 28.94
N SER A 44 29.71 -15.59 29.36
CA SER A 44 28.49 -15.61 28.59
C SER A 44 27.67 -14.31 28.64
N GLU A 45 27.63 -13.67 29.81
CA GLU A 45 26.85 -12.41 29.97
C GLU A 45 27.50 -11.24 29.26
N LEU A 46 28.84 -11.16 29.22
CA LEU A 46 29.58 -10.16 28.45
C LEU A 46 29.33 -10.27 26.94
N VAL A 47 29.20 -11.49 26.41
CA VAL A 47 28.91 -11.72 25.00
C VAL A 47 27.50 -11.19 24.65
N VAL A 48 26.52 -11.40 25.51
CA VAL A 48 25.14 -10.89 25.30
C VAL A 48 25.12 -9.36 25.30
N LEU A 49 25.78 -8.72 26.28
CA LEU A 49 25.86 -7.26 26.34
C LEU A 49 26.60 -6.67 25.12
N LEU A 50 27.69 -7.30 24.69
CA LEU A 50 28.42 -6.89 23.49
C LEU A 50 27.52 -6.97 22.23
N LEU A 51 26.81 -8.09 22.05
CA LEU A 51 25.88 -8.27 20.93
C LEU A 51 24.77 -7.23 20.95
N MET A 52 24.17 -6.95 22.11
CA MET A 52 23.16 -5.89 22.23
C MET A 52 23.73 -4.52 21.85
N GLY A 53 24.92 -4.18 22.29
CA GLY A 53 25.61 -2.95 21.97
C GLY A 53 25.84 -2.81 20.45
N VAL A 54 26.32 -3.86 19.80
CA VAL A 54 26.54 -3.92 18.35
C VAL A 54 25.20 -3.77 17.62
N VAL A 55 24.14 -4.44 18.04
CA VAL A 55 22.80 -4.33 17.44
C VAL A 55 22.26 -2.90 17.53
N PHE A 56 22.41 -2.22 18.66
CA PHE A 56 21.98 -0.82 18.78
C PHE A 56 22.79 0.12 17.90
N CYS A 57 24.10 -0.04 17.81
CA CYS A 57 24.94 0.74 16.91
C CYS A 57 24.56 0.51 15.42
N LEU A 58 24.36 -0.74 15.02
CA LEU A 58 23.90 -1.10 13.68
C LEU A 58 22.52 -0.50 13.37
N ALA A 59 21.56 -0.61 14.30
CA ALA A 59 20.23 -0.03 14.13
C ALA A 59 20.29 1.48 13.95
N ALA A 60 21.13 2.20 14.71
CA ALA A 60 21.33 3.63 14.58
C ALA A 60 21.93 4.01 13.21
N VAL A 61 22.96 3.28 12.76
CA VAL A 61 23.60 3.49 11.45
C VAL A 61 22.64 3.19 10.31
N LEU A 62 21.95 2.03 10.34
CA LEU A 62 20.98 1.65 9.32
C LEU A 62 19.82 2.65 9.24
N SER A 63 19.32 3.12 10.40
CA SER A 63 18.31 4.18 10.42
C SER A 63 18.83 5.48 9.79
N GLY A 64 20.14 5.77 9.93
CA GLY A 64 20.86 6.89 9.31
C GLY A 64 20.85 6.81 7.79
N LEU A 65 21.18 5.65 7.28
CA LEU A 65 21.21 5.38 5.84
C LEU A 65 19.79 5.39 5.23
N TYR A 66 18.80 4.85 5.96
CA TYR A 66 17.42 4.81 5.53
C TYR A 66 16.81 6.21 5.33
N ASN A 67 17.22 7.20 6.14
CA ASN A 67 16.65 8.55 6.15
C ASN A 67 17.44 9.57 5.31
N ARG A 68 18.17 9.17 4.29
CA ARG A 68 18.77 10.13 3.36
C ARG A 68 17.69 10.90 2.61
N LYS A 69 17.96 12.20 2.35
CA LYS A 69 17.05 13.06 1.57
C LYS A 69 16.78 12.39 0.22
N GLY A 70 15.49 12.14 -0.04
CA GLY A 70 15.04 11.62 -1.31
C GLY A 70 14.42 12.72 -2.17
N TYR A 71 14.06 12.37 -3.38
CA TYR A 71 13.30 13.22 -4.29
C TYR A 71 12.40 12.37 -5.19
N ILE A 72 11.35 12.99 -5.70
CA ILE A 72 10.54 12.47 -6.79
C ILE A 72 10.56 13.52 -7.88
N CYS A 73 10.95 13.14 -9.09
CA CYS A 73 10.94 13.97 -10.26
C CYS A 73 9.98 13.40 -11.31
N LEU A 74 9.09 14.25 -11.81
CA LEU A 74 8.22 13.96 -12.95
C LEU A 74 8.76 14.71 -14.15
N LYS A 75 9.35 14.00 -15.10
CA LYS A 75 9.94 14.60 -16.30
C LYS A 75 9.71 13.70 -17.51
N ASN A 76 9.33 14.29 -18.65
CA ASN A 76 9.18 13.58 -19.94
C ASN A 76 8.34 12.29 -19.87
N GLY A 77 7.23 12.28 -19.13
CA GLY A 77 6.39 11.08 -18.98
C GLY A 77 7.00 9.97 -18.11
N ARG A 78 8.12 10.23 -17.45
CA ARG A 78 8.77 9.29 -16.53
C ARG A 78 8.71 9.77 -15.08
N ILE A 79 8.67 8.82 -14.16
CA ILE A 79 8.82 9.07 -12.73
C ILE A 79 10.20 8.56 -12.32
N GLN A 80 10.99 9.46 -11.79
CA GLN A 80 12.26 9.13 -11.16
C GLN A 80 12.17 9.46 -9.68
N ALA A 81 12.36 8.46 -8.82
CA ALA A 81 12.36 8.66 -7.39
C ALA A 81 13.54 7.98 -6.72
N ARG A 82 14.11 8.67 -5.76
CA ARG A 82 15.08 8.12 -4.82
C ARG A 82 14.55 8.35 -3.42
N TYR A 83 14.14 7.30 -2.71
CA TYR A 83 13.39 7.45 -1.47
C TYR A 83 14.07 6.84 -0.24
N HIS A 84 15.07 6.01 -0.42
CA HIS A 84 16.02 5.56 0.60
C HIS A 84 17.34 5.18 -0.06
N TRP A 85 18.33 4.77 0.71
CA TRP A 85 19.68 4.51 0.17
C TRP A 85 19.74 3.45 -0.94
N LEU A 86 18.84 2.46 -0.92
CA LEU A 86 18.68 1.43 -1.95
C LEU A 86 17.44 1.62 -2.83
N GLY A 87 16.47 2.43 -2.39
CA GLY A 87 15.21 2.58 -3.09
C GLY A 87 15.32 3.56 -4.25
N ARG A 88 15.27 3.03 -5.45
CA ARG A 88 15.19 3.81 -6.70
C ARG A 88 13.98 3.34 -7.50
N LEU A 89 13.29 4.29 -8.07
CA LEU A 89 12.25 4.06 -9.06
C LEU A 89 12.60 4.90 -10.29
N ASP A 90 12.67 4.27 -11.44
CA ASP A 90 12.71 4.92 -12.74
C ASP A 90 11.81 4.12 -13.68
N CYS A 91 10.65 4.65 -13.97
CA CYS A 91 9.69 3.99 -14.84
C CYS A 91 8.92 5.02 -15.68
N ALA A 92 8.39 4.58 -16.82
CA ALA A 92 7.42 5.36 -17.56
C ALA A 92 6.10 5.41 -16.74
N ILE A 93 5.34 6.50 -16.89
CA ILE A 93 4.03 6.61 -16.24
C ILE A 93 3.10 5.50 -16.74
N GLU A 94 3.24 5.10 -17.99
CA GLU A 94 2.48 4.02 -18.64
C GLU A 94 2.70 2.64 -17.99
N ASP A 95 3.87 2.42 -17.35
CA ASP A 95 4.18 1.18 -16.63
C ASP A 95 3.52 1.11 -15.24
N ILE A 96 2.87 2.18 -14.81
CA ILE A 96 2.22 2.25 -13.51
C ILE A 96 0.83 1.64 -13.62
N ALA A 97 0.55 0.64 -12.79
CA ALA A 97 -0.77 0.05 -12.68
C ALA A 97 -1.66 0.84 -11.71
N PHE A 98 -1.06 1.37 -10.62
CA PHE A 98 -1.84 2.00 -9.57
C PHE A 98 -0.98 2.94 -8.71
N VAL A 99 -1.60 4.03 -8.23
CA VAL A 99 -0.98 4.97 -7.30
C VAL A 99 -1.93 5.21 -6.13
N LEU A 100 -1.50 4.86 -4.93
CA LEU A 100 -2.26 5.07 -3.70
C LEU A 100 -1.60 6.15 -2.85
N PRO A 101 -2.20 7.34 -2.72
CA PRO A 101 -1.74 8.36 -1.80
C PRO A 101 -2.19 8.02 -0.37
N GLN A 102 -1.30 8.22 0.57
CA GLN A 102 -1.56 8.16 2.01
C GLN A 102 -0.90 9.38 2.66
N ILE A 103 -1.18 9.62 3.93
CA ILE A 103 -0.57 10.74 4.68
C ILE A 103 0.96 10.58 4.62
N ASN A 104 1.64 11.52 3.94
CA ASN A 104 3.09 11.55 3.75
C ASN A 104 3.69 10.31 3.06
N THR A 105 2.89 9.49 2.39
CA THR A 105 3.36 8.27 1.71
C THR A 105 2.67 8.14 0.36
N LEU A 106 3.43 7.72 -0.64
CA LEU A 106 2.94 7.37 -1.96
C LEU A 106 3.30 5.93 -2.28
N THR A 107 2.31 5.08 -2.47
CA THR A 107 2.52 3.72 -2.95
C THR A 107 2.30 3.67 -4.45
N ILE A 108 3.32 3.23 -5.19
CA ILE A 108 3.25 3.03 -6.64
C ILE A 108 3.34 1.53 -6.90
N LEU A 109 2.35 1.00 -7.59
CA LEU A 109 2.35 -0.36 -8.09
C LEU A 109 2.59 -0.34 -9.60
N LEU A 110 3.60 -1.07 -10.07
CA LEU A 110 3.89 -1.22 -11.49
C LEU A 110 3.07 -2.39 -12.09
N LYS A 111 2.82 -2.35 -13.38
CA LYS A 111 2.20 -3.45 -14.15
C LYS A 111 2.97 -4.77 -14.01
N SER A 112 4.29 -4.68 -13.79
CA SER A 112 5.15 -5.84 -13.48
C SER A 112 4.86 -6.49 -12.12
N GLY A 113 3.96 -5.93 -11.31
CA GLY A 113 3.65 -6.37 -9.94
C GLY A 113 4.61 -5.85 -8.87
N ARG A 114 5.66 -5.10 -9.25
CA ARG A 114 6.58 -4.49 -8.28
C ARG A 114 5.90 -3.35 -7.55
N ARG A 115 6.05 -3.33 -6.22
CA ARG A 115 5.49 -2.30 -5.35
C ARG A 115 6.61 -1.41 -4.80
N HIS A 116 6.43 -0.11 -4.93
CA HIS A 116 7.32 0.90 -4.38
C HIS A 116 6.56 1.75 -3.37
N ILE A 117 7.04 1.81 -2.13
CA ILE A 117 6.46 2.63 -1.06
C ILE A 117 7.43 3.78 -0.81
N ILE A 118 7.01 5.00 -1.12
CA ILE A 118 7.81 6.21 -1.00
C ILE A 118 7.26 7.00 0.18
N THR A 119 8.05 7.12 1.23
CA THR A 119 7.70 7.86 2.45
C THR A 119 8.27 9.27 2.42
N GLY A 120 7.64 10.21 3.14
CA GLY A 120 8.08 11.61 3.24
C GLY A 120 7.59 12.49 2.08
N VAL A 121 6.56 12.08 1.36
CA VAL A 121 5.94 12.86 0.28
C VAL A 121 4.97 13.88 0.88
N GLU A 122 5.35 15.17 0.92
CA GLU A 122 4.52 16.22 1.53
C GLU A 122 3.15 16.36 0.88
N ASN A 123 3.08 16.31 -0.44
CA ASN A 123 1.86 16.47 -1.22
C ASN A 123 1.56 15.19 -2.02
N SER A 124 1.46 14.05 -1.33
CA SER A 124 1.20 12.76 -1.95
C SER A 124 -0.08 12.75 -2.80
N TRP A 125 -1.11 13.46 -2.36
CA TRP A 125 -2.38 13.62 -3.06
C TRP A 125 -2.22 14.40 -4.37
N LEU A 126 -1.51 15.53 -4.35
CA LEU A 126 -1.26 16.32 -5.56
C LEU A 126 -0.44 15.51 -6.58
N LEU A 127 0.61 14.85 -6.11
CA LEU A 127 1.46 14.02 -6.97
C LEU A 127 0.68 12.85 -7.57
N SER A 128 -0.14 12.19 -6.77
CA SER A 128 -1.05 11.13 -7.21
C SER A 128 -1.99 11.61 -8.32
N ARG A 129 -2.62 12.79 -8.16
CA ARG A 129 -3.48 13.41 -9.19
C ARG A 129 -2.74 13.67 -10.50
N LEU A 130 -1.52 14.20 -10.43
CA LEU A 130 -0.72 14.48 -11.62
C LEU A 130 -0.36 13.18 -12.38
N ILE A 131 0.00 12.13 -11.66
CA ILE A 131 0.29 10.82 -12.26
C ILE A 131 -0.99 10.23 -12.87
N ARG A 132 -2.09 10.21 -12.14
CA ARG A 132 -3.37 9.66 -12.59
C ARG A 132 -3.91 10.39 -13.83
N ARG A 133 -3.84 11.71 -13.86
CA ARG A 133 -4.26 12.50 -15.03
C ARG A 133 -3.54 12.06 -16.30
N ARG A 134 -2.24 11.75 -16.21
CA ARG A 134 -1.45 11.24 -17.33
C ARG A 134 -1.80 9.80 -17.69
N LEU A 135 -2.04 8.94 -16.69
CA LEU A 135 -2.48 7.57 -16.92
C LEU A 135 -3.82 7.53 -17.67
N TYR A 136 -4.80 8.32 -17.24
CA TYR A 136 -6.08 8.43 -17.96
C TYR A 136 -5.98 8.94 -19.40
N ALA A 137 -5.00 9.79 -19.67
CA ALA A 137 -4.77 10.28 -21.04
C ALA A 137 -4.13 9.22 -21.95
N ALA A 138 -3.32 8.31 -21.38
CA ALA A 138 -2.56 7.31 -22.13
C ALA A 138 -3.30 6.00 -22.40
N GLU A 139 -4.17 5.54 -21.48
CA GLU A 139 -4.81 4.23 -21.58
C GLU A 139 -6.33 4.28 -21.39
N ARG A 140 -7.05 3.94 -22.46
CA ARG A 140 -8.48 3.62 -22.41
C ARG A 140 -8.65 2.10 -22.45
N GLU A 141 -8.63 1.46 -21.31
CA GLU A 141 -8.90 0.02 -21.22
C GLU A 141 -10.39 -0.25 -21.37
N LEU A 142 -10.73 -1.32 -22.09
CA LEU A 142 -12.12 -1.72 -22.27
C LEU A 142 -12.66 -2.30 -20.94
N PRO A 143 -13.85 -1.88 -20.49
CA PRO A 143 -14.44 -2.35 -19.23
C PRO A 143 -14.62 -3.88 -19.18
N ASP A 144 -14.91 -4.52 -20.29
CA ASP A 144 -15.18 -5.97 -20.35
C ASP A 144 -13.92 -6.81 -20.12
N SER A 145 -12.78 -6.38 -20.65
CA SER A 145 -11.50 -7.07 -20.38
C SER A 145 -11.14 -6.97 -18.91
N LEU A 146 -11.32 -5.82 -18.29
CA LEU A 146 -11.07 -5.61 -16.87
C LEU A 146 -12.03 -6.42 -15.97
N ARG A 147 -13.29 -6.59 -16.39
CA ARG A 147 -14.24 -7.46 -15.68
C ARG A 147 -13.79 -8.92 -15.70
N GLN A 148 -13.31 -9.41 -16.83
CA GLN A 148 -12.77 -10.79 -16.92
C GLN A 148 -11.56 -10.98 -16.03
N GLU A 149 -10.59 -10.06 -16.06
CA GLU A 149 -9.42 -10.09 -15.18
C GLU A 149 -9.81 -10.06 -13.70
N LEU A 150 -10.78 -9.21 -13.33
CA LEU A 150 -11.29 -9.12 -11.97
C LEU A 150 -11.92 -10.42 -11.50
N ASN A 151 -12.72 -11.08 -12.35
CA ASN A 151 -13.36 -12.36 -12.02
C ASN A 151 -12.32 -13.48 -11.86
N LEU A 152 -11.30 -13.54 -12.71
CA LEU A 152 -10.20 -14.48 -12.56
C LEU A 152 -9.41 -14.25 -11.27
N ALA A 153 -9.13 -12.99 -10.94
CA ALA A 153 -8.45 -12.62 -9.70
C ALA A 153 -9.28 -12.97 -8.45
N LYS A 154 -10.62 -12.76 -8.49
CA LYS A 154 -11.56 -13.21 -7.43
C LYS A 154 -11.51 -14.72 -7.24
N ALA A 155 -11.57 -15.48 -8.31
CA ALA A 155 -11.52 -16.96 -8.28
C ALA A 155 -10.19 -17.46 -7.71
N LYS A 156 -9.06 -16.87 -8.14
CA LYS A 156 -7.73 -17.20 -7.62
C LYS A 156 -7.62 -16.93 -6.13
N ARG A 157 -8.13 -15.78 -5.66
CA ARG A 157 -8.14 -15.43 -4.22
C ARG A 157 -9.00 -16.40 -3.42
N ALA A 158 -10.18 -16.77 -3.91
CA ALA A 158 -11.04 -17.74 -3.22
C ALA A 158 -10.33 -19.06 -2.97
N LYS A 159 -9.62 -19.60 -3.98
CA LYS A 159 -8.78 -20.81 -3.83
C LYS A 159 -7.69 -20.61 -2.77
N THR A 160 -6.97 -19.47 -2.79
CA THR A 160 -5.90 -19.22 -1.82
C THR A 160 -6.46 -19.10 -0.40
N LEU A 161 -7.63 -18.45 -0.23
CA LEU A 161 -8.29 -18.35 1.07
C LEU A 161 -8.69 -19.73 1.60
N THR A 162 -9.20 -20.62 0.76
CA THR A 162 -9.50 -22.01 1.13
C THR A 162 -8.27 -22.71 1.68
N TRP A 163 -7.11 -22.56 1.02
CA TRP A 163 -5.86 -23.12 1.51
C TRP A 163 -5.43 -22.56 2.88
N VAL A 164 -5.62 -21.24 3.11
CA VAL A 164 -5.34 -20.64 4.42
C VAL A 164 -6.23 -21.26 5.49
N VAL A 165 -7.55 -21.35 5.24
CA VAL A 165 -8.50 -21.91 6.20
C VAL A 165 -8.18 -23.39 6.50
N CYS A 166 -7.98 -24.21 5.47
CA CYS A 166 -7.64 -25.63 5.65
C CYS A 166 -6.31 -25.80 6.39
N GLY A 167 -5.28 -25.01 6.02
CA GLY A 167 -3.98 -25.07 6.68
C GLY A 167 -4.03 -24.63 8.14
N THR A 168 -4.82 -23.60 8.46
CA THR A 168 -5.02 -23.17 9.86
C THR A 168 -5.74 -24.25 10.68
N ALA A 169 -6.76 -24.90 10.10
CA ALA A 169 -7.44 -26.01 10.74
C ALA A 169 -6.49 -27.20 10.99
N MET A 170 -5.66 -27.53 10.00
CA MET A 170 -4.64 -28.57 10.14
C MET A 170 -3.63 -28.26 11.26
N LEU A 171 -3.13 -27.01 11.30
CA LEU A 171 -2.22 -26.59 12.35
C LEU A 171 -2.85 -26.70 13.73
N PHE A 172 -4.11 -26.27 13.88
CA PHE A 172 -4.85 -26.39 15.13
C PHE A 172 -5.01 -27.85 15.59
N VAL A 173 -5.38 -28.75 14.64
CA VAL A 173 -5.51 -30.18 14.94
C VAL A 173 -4.16 -30.79 15.36
N ASN A 174 -3.06 -30.42 14.68
CA ASN A 174 -1.72 -30.89 15.06
C ASN A 174 -1.33 -30.44 16.47
N ILE A 175 -1.53 -29.17 16.80
CA ILE A 175 -1.25 -28.64 18.13
C ILE A 175 -2.06 -29.38 19.20
N LEU A 176 -3.36 -29.58 18.96
CA LEU A 176 -4.24 -30.33 19.86
C LEU A 176 -3.75 -31.78 20.04
N LEU A 177 -3.33 -32.42 18.99
CA LEU A 177 -2.80 -33.80 19.00
C LEU A 177 -1.47 -33.85 19.80
N THR A 178 -0.60 -32.86 19.61
CA THR A 178 0.66 -32.75 20.37
C THR A 178 0.37 -32.62 21.86
N VAL A 179 -0.56 -31.75 22.25
CA VAL A 179 -0.98 -31.56 23.67
C VAL A 179 -1.57 -32.85 24.24
N LEU A 180 -2.41 -33.56 23.47
CA LEU A 180 -3.01 -34.81 23.93
C LEU A 180 -1.97 -35.94 24.08
N LEU A 181 -1.01 -36.03 23.15
CA LEU A 181 0.05 -37.05 23.19
C LEU A 181 1.08 -36.78 24.28
N THR A 182 1.33 -35.53 24.62
CA THR A 182 2.21 -35.18 25.76
C THR A 182 1.53 -35.43 27.12
N GLY A 183 0.19 -35.49 27.16
CA GLY A 183 -0.61 -35.97 28.30
C GLY A 183 -0.35 -35.23 29.63
N GLY A 184 0.12 -33.98 29.58
CA GLY A 184 0.47 -33.21 30.77
C GLY A 184 1.69 -33.73 31.52
N ARG A 185 2.48 -34.64 30.94
CA ARG A 185 3.74 -35.12 31.56
C ARG A 185 4.75 -33.96 31.63
N GLU A 186 5.47 -33.93 32.71
CA GLU A 186 6.57 -32.98 32.88
C GLU A 186 7.75 -33.35 31.97
N LEU A 187 8.47 -32.36 31.44
CA LEU A 187 9.56 -32.55 30.47
C LEU A 187 10.68 -33.46 30.94
N HIS A 188 10.87 -33.57 32.28
CA HIS A 188 11.89 -34.43 32.88
C HIS A 188 11.52 -35.94 32.86
N GLU A 189 10.24 -36.26 32.64
CA GLU A 189 9.75 -37.65 32.55
C GLU A 189 9.84 -38.22 31.11
N PHE A 190 10.28 -37.41 30.15
CA PHE A 190 10.36 -37.81 28.74
C PHE A 190 11.54 -38.79 28.54
N SER A 191 11.22 -39.96 27.95
CA SER A 191 12.24 -40.89 27.44
C SER A 191 12.91 -40.28 26.19
N ARG A 192 14.08 -40.85 25.80
CA ARG A 192 14.74 -40.42 24.55
C ARG A 192 13.83 -40.52 23.33
N SER A 193 12.99 -41.55 23.28
CA SER A 193 12.01 -41.73 22.15
C SER A 193 10.94 -40.66 22.16
N ASP A 194 10.47 -40.20 23.34
CA ASP A 194 9.49 -39.15 23.47
C ASP A 194 10.05 -37.79 23.02
N TRP A 195 11.32 -37.52 23.35
CA TRP A 195 12.03 -36.33 22.88
C TRP A 195 12.13 -36.29 21.35
N TYR A 196 12.46 -37.40 20.66
CA TYR A 196 12.52 -37.43 19.22
C TYR A 196 11.15 -37.19 18.58
N ARG A 197 10.08 -37.75 19.15
CA ARG A 197 8.70 -37.51 18.67
C ARG A 197 8.29 -36.07 18.89
N PHE A 198 8.55 -35.51 20.07
CA PHE A 198 8.24 -34.13 20.40
C PHE A 198 8.96 -33.15 19.48
N LEU A 199 10.26 -33.32 19.25
CA LEU A 199 11.05 -32.50 18.35
C LEU A 199 10.57 -32.66 16.90
N GLY A 200 10.23 -33.88 16.48
CA GLY A 200 9.69 -34.12 15.15
C GLY A 200 8.34 -33.42 14.91
N MET A 201 7.44 -33.48 15.89
CA MET A 201 6.15 -32.78 15.83
C MET A 201 6.34 -31.26 15.83
N GLY A 202 7.18 -30.73 16.72
CA GLY A 202 7.49 -29.31 16.77
C GLY A 202 8.12 -28.78 15.46
N PHE A 203 9.01 -29.56 14.84
CA PHE A 203 9.57 -29.22 13.53
C PHE A 203 8.49 -29.20 12.43
N TRP A 204 7.57 -30.16 12.47
CA TRP A 204 6.44 -30.20 11.53
C TRP A 204 5.48 -29.04 11.73
N GLU A 205 5.15 -28.67 12.95
CA GLU A 205 4.34 -27.50 13.28
C GLU A 205 4.99 -26.20 12.80
N LEU A 206 6.30 -26.04 13.01
CA LEU A 206 7.07 -24.91 12.52
C LEU A 206 7.03 -24.84 10.99
N PHE A 207 7.19 -25.97 10.31
CA PHE A 207 7.10 -26.04 8.85
C PHE A 207 5.71 -25.61 8.35
N LEU A 208 4.64 -26.13 8.96
CA LEU A 208 3.27 -25.73 8.64
C LEU A 208 3.03 -24.24 8.88
N LEU A 209 3.53 -23.69 9.97
CA LEU A 209 3.42 -22.28 10.27
C LEU A 209 4.10 -21.41 9.21
N VAL A 210 5.32 -21.75 8.82
CA VAL A 210 6.07 -21.03 7.77
C VAL A 210 5.34 -21.13 6.43
N ALA A 211 4.81 -22.30 6.08
CA ALA A 211 4.01 -22.48 4.86
C ALA A 211 2.74 -21.62 4.89
N LEU A 212 2.01 -21.59 6.00
CA LEU A 212 0.83 -20.74 6.21
C LEU A 212 1.14 -19.26 6.08
N LEU A 213 2.24 -18.78 6.67
CA LEU A 213 2.69 -17.39 6.53
C LEU A 213 2.97 -17.04 5.06
N GLY A 214 3.58 -17.96 4.32
CA GLY A 214 3.80 -17.79 2.87
C GLY A 214 2.49 -17.64 2.10
N VAL A 215 1.51 -18.49 2.37
CA VAL A 215 0.18 -18.44 1.72
C VAL A 215 -0.59 -17.20 2.13
N ALA A 216 -0.53 -16.80 3.41
CA ALA A 216 -1.16 -15.57 3.91
C ALA A 216 -0.58 -14.31 3.23
N ASN A 217 0.74 -14.27 3.02
CA ASN A 217 1.39 -13.18 2.27
C ASN A 217 0.90 -13.13 0.81
N GLN A 218 0.73 -14.29 0.16
CA GLN A 218 0.13 -14.34 -1.18
C GLN A 218 -1.31 -13.81 -1.19
N CYS A 219 -2.09 -14.13 -0.16
CA CYS A 219 -3.47 -13.63 -0.02
C CYS A 219 -3.52 -12.10 0.06
N GLY A 220 -2.60 -11.49 0.82
CA GLY A 220 -2.43 -10.03 0.89
C GLY A 220 -2.06 -9.39 -0.46
N LYS A 221 -1.16 -10.01 -1.23
CA LYS A 221 -0.83 -9.54 -2.58
C LYS A 221 -2.02 -9.63 -3.54
N GLN A 222 -2.82 -10.69 -3.45
CA GLN A 222 -4.01 -10.87 -4.27
C GLN A 222 -5.11 -9.85 -3.90
N LEU A 223 -5.25 -9.48 -2.63
CA LEU A 223 -6.17 -8.42 -2.21
C LEU A 223 -5.81 -7.10 -2.87
N LEU A 224 -4.55 -6.70 -2.81
CA LEU A 224 -4.08 -5.49 -3.48
C LEU A 224 -4.34 -5.52 -4.99
N THR A 225 -4.11 -6.66 -5.65
CA THR A 225 -4.40 -6.82 -7.08
C THR A 225 -5.89 -6.62 -7.38
N LEU A 226 -6.78 -7.14 -6.54
CA LEU A 226 -8.23 -6.94 -6.68
C LEU A 226 -8.63 -5.48 -6.52
N GLU A 227 -8.06 -4.77 -5.55
CA GLU A 227 -8.32 -3.34 -5.36
C GLU A 227 -7.87 -2.52 -6.55
N VAL A 228 -6.71 -2.83 -7.11
CA VAL A 228 -6.19 -2.20 -8.32
C VAL A 228 -7.12 -2.44 -9.52
N LEU A 229 -7.53 -3.69 -9.74
CA LEU A 229 -8.42 -4.03 -10.85
C LEU A 229 -9.80 -3.36 -10.71
N ARG A 230 -10.35 -3.32 -9.50
CA ARG A 230 -11.60 -2.58 -9.22
C ARG A 230 -11.45 -1.09 -9.53
N TYR A 231 -10.36 -0.49 -9.08
CA TYR A 231 -10.08 0.91 -9.36
C TYR A 231 -9.98 1.19 -10.86
N ARG A 232 -9.23 0.35 -11.61
CA ARG A 232 -9.11 0.46 -13.08
C ARG A 232 -10.46 0.28 -13.77
N LEU A 233 -11.24 -0.72 -13.36
CA LEU A 233 -12.58 -0.96 -13.90
C LEU A 233 -13.51 0.24 -13.68
N ARG A 234 -13.53 0.81 -12.46
CA ARG A 234 -14.32 2.01 -12.17
C ARG A 234 -13.89 3.19 -13.03
N GLY A 235 -12.59 3.41 -13.19
CA GLY A 235 -12.06 4.46 -14.07
C GLY A 235 -12.47 4.26 -15.53
N ALA A 236 -12.41 3.02 -16.03
CA ALA A 236 -12.88 2.69 -17.37
C ALA A 236 -14.39 2.92 -17.51
N LEU A 237 -15.20 2.50 -16.54
CA LEU A 237 -16.65 2.73 -16.53
C LEU A 237 -17.00 4.23 -16.50
N ILE A 238 -16.27 5.04 -15.73
CA ILE A 238 -16.43 6.50 -15.71
C ILE A 238 -16.18 7.07 -17.10
N ALA A 239 -15.14 6.60 -17.82
CA ALA A 239 -14.78 7.11 -19.13
C ALA A 239 -15.73 6.65 -20.25
N PHE A 240 -16.28 5.44 -20.16
CA PHE A 240 -17.08 4.82 -21.22
C PHE A 240 -18.60 4.90 -20.99
N THR A 241 -19.05 5.10 -19.75
CA THR A 241 -20.49 5.26 -19.49
C THR A 241 -20.99 6.59 -20.09
N PRO A 242 -22.09 6.57 -20.87
CA PRO A 242 -22.65 7.78 -21.46
C PRO A 242 -22.91 8.88 -20.42
N LEU A 243 -22.71 10.10 -20.83
CA LEU A 243 -23.02 11.25 -19.99
C LEU A 243 -24.55 11.44 -19.88
N PRO A 244 -25.05 11.93 -18.74
CA PRO A 244 -26.49 12.00 -18.48
C PRO A 244 -27.24 12.97 -19.39
N THR A 245 -26.53 13.83 -20.11
CA THR A 245 -27.08 14.85 -20.99
C THR A 245 -26.10 15.23 -22.10
N ASN A 246 -26.60 15.80 -23.20
CA ASN A 246 -25.81 16.29 -24.33
C ASN A 246 -25.15 17.66 -24.05
N HIS A 247 -25.54 18.35 -22.99
CA HIS A 247 -25.07 19.68 -22.64
C HIS A 247 -24.12 19.68 -21.46
N VAL A 248 -23.18 18.74 -21.44
CA VAL A 248 -22.17 18.66 -20.41
C VAL A 248 -21.14 19.77 -20.61
N ARG A 249 -20.80 20.44 -19.51
CA ARG A 249 -19.79 21.50 -19.46
C ARG A 249 -18.48 21.01 -18.87
N ARG A 250 -18.56 20.19 -17.80
CA ARG A 250 -17.39 19.59 -17.14
C ARG A 250 -17.74 18.28 -16.48
N VAL A 251 -16.73 17.45 -16.30
CA VAL A 251 -16.81 16.16 -15.60
C VAL A 251 -15.68 16.07 -14.60
N TYR A 252 -16.01 15.71 -13.39
CA TYR A 252 -15.06 15.54 -12.30
C TYR A 252 -15.18 14.14 -11.73
N THR A 253 -14.09 13.62 -11.18
CA THR A 253 -14.07 12.38 -10.40
C THR A 253 -13.24 12.55 -9.15
N ASP A 254 -13.50 11.74 -8.14
CA ASP A 254 -12.67 11.67 -6.95
C ASP A 254 -11.42 10.82 -7.18
N GLU A 255 -10.53 10.82 -6.21
CA GLU A 255 -9.27 10.09 -6.29
C GLU A 255 -9.43 8.58 -6.26
N ASN A 256 -10.57 8.09 -5.75
CA ASN A 256 -10.86 6.66 -5.62
C ASN A 256 -11.68 6.10 -6.79
N ASN A 257 -12.04 6.95 -7.76
CA ASN A 257 -13.00 6.61 -8.81
C ASN A 257 -14.31 6.04 -8.24
N SER A 258 -14.79 6.61 -7.11
CA SER A 258 -16.05 6.15 -6.50
C SER A 258 -17.27 6.59 -7.30
N GLY A 259 -17.10 7.63 -8.11
CA GLY A 259 -18.14 8.19 -8.95
C GLY A 259 -17.64 9.34 -9.79
N ARG A 260 -18.58 10.08 -10.39
CA ARG A 260 -18.29 11.31 -11.12
C ARG A 260 -19.34 12.38 -10.84
N VAL A 261 -18.92 13.64 -10.88
CA VAL A 261 -19.78 14.81 -10.83
C VAL A 261 -19.78 15.44 -12.20
N VAL A 262 -20.97 15.59 -12.78
CA VAL A 262 -21.17 16.12 -14.13
C VAL A 262 -21.84 17.48 -14.04
N VAL A 263 -21.18 18.53 -14.50
CA VAL A 263 -21.76 19.86 -14.61
C VAL A 263 -22.44 19.97 -15.98
N CYS A 264 -23.74 20.17 -15.94
CA CYS A 264 -24.60 20.28 -17.11
C CYS A 264 -25.02 21.72 -17.31
N GLY A 265 -25.11 22.13 -18.56
CA GLY A 265 -25.65 23.45 -18.96
C GLY A 265 -26.93 23.31 -19.75
N PHE A 266 -27.45 24.44 -20.21
CA PHE A 266 -28.57 24.51 -21.13
C PHE A 266 -28.14 25.19 -22.45
N PRO A 267 -28.79 24.87 -23.59
CA PRO A 267 -28.52 25.54 -24.84
C PRO A 267 -28.79 27.04 -24.69
N ASN A 268 -27.87 27.86 -25.17
CA ASN A 268 -28.00 29.33 -25.20
C ASN A 268 -28.25 30.00 -23.84
N SER A 269 -27.90 29.32 -22.73
CA SER A 269 -28.05 29.85 -21.37
C SER A 269 -26.73 29.74 -20.59
N LYS A 270 -26.55 30.66 -19.62
CA LYS A 270 -25.46 30.57 -18.65
C LYS A 270 -25.81 29.66 -17.46
N SER A 271 -27.07 29.26 -17.37
CA SER A 271 -27.58 28.42 -16.30
C SER A 271 -26.94 27.05 -16.33
N VAL A 272 -26.66 26.50 -15.16
CA VAL A 272 -26.01 25.21 -14.97
C VAL A 272 -26.64 24.48 -13.79
N TYR A 273 -26.51 23.16 -13.80
CA TYR A 273 -26.77 22.31 -12.66
C TYR A 273 -25.70 21.22 -12.63
N TYR A 274 -25.61 20.45 -11.55
CA TYR A 274 -24.70 19.32 -11.49
C TYR A 274 -25.42 18.05 -11.05
N CYS A 275 -24.94 16.92 -11.57
CA CYS A 275 -25.39 15.58 -11.21
C CYS A 275 -24.24 14.83 -10.56
N VAL A 276 -24.54 14.15 -9.46
CA VAL A 276 -23.60 13.22 -8.82
C VAL A 276 -23.98 11.81 -9.25
N GLN A 277 -23.02 11.09 -9.79
CA GLN A 277 -23.15 9.70 -10.20
C GLN A 277 -22.19 8.84 -9.39
N GLU A 278 -22.71 7.80 -8.77
CA GLU A 278 -21.96 6.88 -7.95
C GLU A 278 -22.16 5.44 -8.44
N PHE A 279 -21.25 4.55 -8.06
CA PHE A 279 -21.39 3.14 -8.38
C PHE A 279 -22.36 2.45 -7.44
N SER A 280 -23.37 1.79 -8.02
CA SER A 280 -24.23 0.86 -7.29
C SER A 280 -23.46 -0.41 -6.86
N ALA A 281 -24.12 -1.26 -6.05
CA ALA A 281 -23.58 -2.56 -5.63
C ALA A 281 -23.19 -3.46 -6.83
N ASP A 282 -23.88 -3.30 -7.96
CA ASP A 282 -23.66 -4.03 -9.22
C ASP A 282 -22.55 -3.41 -10.10
N GLU A 283 -21.80 -2.46 -9.58
CA GLU A 283 -20.75 -1.71 -10.30
C GLU A 283 -21.32 -0.99 -11.56
N LYS A 284 -22.57 -0.52 -11.49
CA LYS A 284 -23.15 0.38 -12.49
C LYS A 284 -23.09 1.82 -11.99
N LEU A 285 -22.79 2.74 -12.90
CA LEU A 285 -22.75 4.16 -12.58
C LEU A 285 -24.15 4.75 -12.69
N GLU A 286 -24.73 5.15 -11.56
CA GLU A 286 -26.11 5.64 -11.46
C GLU A 286 -26.13 7.07 -10.90
N THR A 287 -27.11 7.87 -11.35
CA THR A 287 -27.30 9.23 -10.84
C THR A 287 -28.00 9.17 -9.49
N VAL A 288 -27.28 9.52 -8.44
CA VAL A 288 -27.79 9.51 -7.07
C VAL A 288 -28.32 10.87 -6.61
N TYR A 289 -27.86 11.95 -7.26
CA TYR A 289 -28.28 13.31 -6.92
C TYR A 289 -28.24 14.22 -8.14
N SER A 290 -29.20 15.14 -8.21
CA SER A 290 -29.20 16.26 -9.14
C SER A 290 -29.48 17.55 -8.37
N SER A 291 -28.64 18.56 -8.58
CA SER A 291 -28.79 19.86 -7.91
C SER A 291 -29.94 20.67 -8.50
N GLN A 292 -30.33 21.73 -7.80
CA GLN A 292 -31.12 22.81 -8.38
C GLN A 292 -30.36 23.51 -9.52
N ILE A 293 -31.08 24.31 -10.30
CA ILE A 293 -30.50 25.09 -11.40
C ILE A 293 -29.92 26.39 -10.81
N PHE A 294 -28.69 26.69 -11.16
CA PHE A 294 -27.99 27.93 -10.81
C PHE A 294 -27.97 28.85 -12.03
N ALA A 295 -28.09 30.17 -11.81
CA ALA A 295 -28.09 31.13 -12.89
C ALA A 295 -26.74 31.22 -13.60
N SER A 296 -25.65 30.95 -12.91
CA SER A 296 -24.32 30.91 -13.49
C SER A 296 -23.43 29.88 -12.80
N ARG A 297 -22.33 29.52 -13.46
CA ARG A 297 -21.32 28.62 -12.90
C ARG A 297 -20.65 29.16 -11.62
N LYS A 298 -20.63 30.48 -11.44
CA LYS A 298 -20.02 31.11 -10.25
C LYS A 298 -20.82 30.85 -8.98
N GLU A 299 -22.09 30.49 -9.11
CA GLU A 299 -23.00 30.19 -8.00
C GLU A 299 -22.97 28.73 -7.56
N LEU A 300 -22.22 27.86 -8.28
CA LEU A 300 -22.05 26.47 -7.88
C LEU A 300 -21.30 26.41 -6.55
N PRO A 301 -21.75 25.58 -5.59
CA PRO A 301 -21.09 25.42 -4.31
C PRO A 301 -19.68 24.84 -4.51
N GLU A 302 -18.65 25.55 -4.03
CA GLU A 302 -17.26 25.11 -4.16
C GLU A 302 -17.02 23.78 -3.47
N ASP A 303 -17.72 23.53 -2.37
CA ASP A 303 -17.62 22.30 -1.57
C ASP A 303 -17.99 21.06 -2.38
N ALA A 304 -18.93 21.17 -3.33
CA ALA A 304 -19.33 20.04 -4.17
C ALA A 304 -18.22 19.57 -5.14
N PHE A 305 -17.20 20.39 -5.35
CA PHE A 305 -16.09 20.10 -6.26
C PHE A 305 -14.73 20.05 -5.57
N SER A 306 -14.72 20.33 -4.26
CA SER A 306 -13.51 20.27 -3.45
C SER A 306 -12.95 18.84 -3.46
N GLY A 307 -11.66 18.73 -3.71
CA GLY A 307 -11.01 17.42 -3.75
C GLY A 307 -11.22 16.64 -5.07
N LEU A 308 -12.06 17.09 -6.00
CA LEU A 308 -12.30 16.40 -7.26
C LEU A 308 -11.28 16.77 -8.34
N MET A 309 -11.04 15.82 -9.26
CA MET A 309 -10.18 15.96 -10.42
C MET A 309 -11.01 16.19 -11.68
N ASP A 310 -10.70 17.23 -12.46
CA ASP A 310 -11.32 17.49 -13.76
C ASP A 310 -10.84 16.44 -14.77
N ILE A 311 -11.77 15.65 -15.29
CA ILE A 311 -11.56 14.60 -16.29
C ILE A 311 -12.28 14.92 -17.62
N SER A 312 -12.71 16.17 -17.82
CA SER A 312 -13.42 16.60 -19.02
C SER A 312 -12.69 16.28 -20.32
N PHE A 313 -11.35 16.21 -20.27
CA PHE A 313 -10.52 15.86 -21.42
C PHE A 313 -10.71 14.42 -21.93
N LEU A 314 -11.35 13.54 -21.17
CA LEU A 314 -11.69 12.18 -21.62
C LEU A 314 -12.91 12.17 -22.55
N PHE A 315 -13.69 13.24 -22.58
CA PHE A 315 -14.94 13.33 -23.30
C PHE A 315 -14.82 14.30 -24.49
N PRO A 316 -15.04 13.86 -25.73
CA PRO A 316 -14.70 14.65 -26.93
C PRO A 316 -15.58 15.88 -27.19
N LYS A 317 -16.58 16.14 -26.37
CA LYS A 317 -17.55 17.25 -26.54
C LYS A 317 -17.77 18.09 -25.28
N VAL A 318 -16.85 18.04 -24.33
CA VAL A 318 -16.95 18.80 -23.07
C VAL A 318 -16.11 20.07 -23.12
#